data_fdb3950223997c434027b0b15a7ebbe7
#
_entry.id   fdb3950223997c434027b0b15a7ebbe7
#
_cell.length_a   1.000
_cell.length_b   1.000
_cell.length_c   1.000
_cell.angle_alpha   90.00
_cell.angle_beta   90.00
_cell.angle_gamma   90.00
#
_symmetry.space_group_name_H-M   'P 1'
#
loop_
_entity.id
_entity.type
_entity.pdbx_description
1 polymer ?
#
loop_
_entity_poly.entity_id
_entity_poly.type
_entity_poly.pdbx_seq_one_letter_code
_entity_poly.pdbx_strand_id
1 'polypeptide(L)'
;MTLRLFFTVLITTIATGTASAQGSDLFYQLNDNQPSYGKITLEQDAKLGQMIGAYADANKRDGIKGYRIQIYSGSGQNARATMQTTSQQFLKNFPDFDPAQVYPEYKTPYFKLCVGDFRSRGEANAFYHKIRELYPDSYVVNAKIKFPKLTPDDVME
;
A
#
# COMPACT_ATOMS: atom_id res chain seq x y z
N MET A 1 -61.68 24.75 -12.91
CA MET A 1 -60.52 25.15 -12.07
C MET A 1 -59.41 24.08 -12.26
N THR A 2 -58.55 24.35 -13.21
CA THR A 2 -57.58 23.35 -13.74
C THR A 2 -56.25 23.52 -13.03
N LEU A 3 -55.88 22.53 -12.20
CA LEU A 3 -54.61 22.43 -11.51
C LEU A 3 -53.54 21.92 -12.50
N ARG A 4 -52.61 22.78 -12.94
CA ARG A 4 -51.45 22.42 -13.77
C ARG A 4 -50.36 21.94 -12.87
N LEU A 5 -50.09 20.63 -12.90
CA LEU A 5 -48.87 20.02 -12.31
C LEU A 5 -47.68 20.33 -13.22
N PHE A 6 -46.75 21.17 -12.71
CA PHE A 6 -45.40 21.33 -13.30
C PHE A 6 -44.53 20.17 -12.84
N PHE A 7 -44.24 19.29 -13.77
CA PHE A 7 -43.24 18.20 -13.56
C PHE A 7 -41.85 18.77 -13.90
N THR A 8 -41.11 19.19 -12.88
CA THR A 8 -39.73 19.60 -13.02
C THR A 8 -38.86 18.33 -13.03
N VAL A 9 -38.41 17.94 -14.23
CA VAL A 9 -37.39 16.88 -14.41
C VAL A 9 -36.04 17.47 -14.04
N LEU A 10 -35.50 17.11 -12.88
CA LEU A 10 -34.16 17.42 -12.45
C LEU A 10 -33.19 16.42 -13.13
N ILE A 11 -32.55 16.85 -14.21
CA ILE A 11 -31.48 16.08 -14.88
C ILE A 11 -30.21 16.25 -14.05
N THR A 12 -29.90 15.26 -13.22
CA THR A 12 -28.60 15.13 -12.57
C THR A 12 -27.58 14.63 -13.60
N THR A 13 -26.75 15.53 -14.12
CA THR A 13 -25.55 15.20 -14.91
C THR A 13 -24.53 14.56 -13.99
N ILE A 14 -24.37 13.23 -14.08
CA ILE A 14 -23.26 12.50 -13.45
C ILE A 14 -22.01 12.85 -14.24
N ALA A 15 -21.18 13.73 -13.70
CA ALA A 15 -19.82 13.95 -14.20
C ALA A 15 -18.99 12.69 -13.90
N THR A 16 -18.86 11.80 -14.88
CA THR A 16 -17.89 10.71 -14.84
C THR A 16 -16.50 11.32 -14.98
N GLY A 17 -15.84 11.60 -13.84
CA GLY A 17 -14.45 11.96 -13.81
C GLY A 17 -13.61 10.80 -14.34
N THR A 18 -13.07 10.93 -15.54
CA THR A 18 -12.06 10.01 -16.07
C THR A 18 -10.83 10.12 -15.19
N ALA A 19 -10.54 9.10 -14.40
CA ALA A 19 -9.29 8.95 -13.70
C ALA A 19 -8.19 8.78 -14.75
N SER A 20 -7.50 9.87 -15.08
CA SER A 20 -6.33 9.85 -15.95
C SER A 20 -5.22 9.05 -15.27
N ALA A 21 -4.70 8.03 -15.94
CA ALA A 21 -3.58 7.23 -15.45
C ALA A 21 -2.37 8.15 -15.20
N GLN A 22 -1.93 8.26 -13.96
CA GLN A 22 -0.82 9.15 -13.51
C GLN A 22 0.51 8.93 -14.24
N GLY A 23 0.66 7.83 -15.00
CA GLY A 23 1.88 7.55 -15.78
C GLY A 23 2.12 8.47 -16.97
N SER A 24 1.07 9.03 -17.59
CA SER A 24 1.21 9.95 -18.74
C SER A 24 1.61 11.35 -18.30
N ASP A 25 1.23 11.74 -17.09
CA ASP A 25 1.47 13.08 -16.54
C ASP A 25 2.95 13.31 -16.20
N LEU A 26 3.64 12.28 -15.69
CA LEU A 26 5.06 12.33 -15.35
C LEU A 26 5.93 12.68 -16.57
N PHE A 27 5.65 12.09 -17.73
CA PHE A 27 6.41 12.33 -18.95
C PHE A 27 6.12 13.71 -19.55
N TYR A 28 4.90 14.23 -19.38
CA TYR A 28 4.55 15.60 -19.73
C TYR A 28 5.29 16.59 -18.85
N GLN A 29 5.36 16.37 -17.55
CA GLN A 29 6.08 17.23 -16.60
C GLN A 29 7.59 17.24 -16.87
N LEU A 30 8.19 16.11 -17.23
CA LEU A 30 9.61 16.02 -17.59
C LEU A 30 9.93 16.69 -18.93
N ASN A 31 8.95 16.78 -19.82
CA ASN A 31 9.10 17.42 -21.13
C ASN A 31 8.77 18.93 -21.10
N ASP A 32 8.25 19.43 -19.96
CA ASP A 32 7.99 20.86 -19.77
C ASP A 32 9.29 21.60 -19.48
N ASN A 33 9.90 22.08 -20.57
CA ASN A 33 11.20 22.76 -20.56
C ASN A 33 11.06 24.17 -19.97
N GLN A 34 11.45 24.36 -18.74
CA GLN A 34 11.58 25.71 -18.18
C GLN A 34 12.86 26.38 -18.66
N PRO A 35 12.80 27.63 -19.16
CA PRO A 35 13.94 28.30 -19.76
C PRO A 35 15.18 28.44 -18.88
N SER A 36 15.03 28.31 -17.55
CA SER A 36 16.10 28.51 -16.58
C SER A 36 16.94 27.27 -16.26
N TYR A 37 16.47 26.07 -16.63
CA TYR A 37 17.06 24.80 -16.13
C TYR A 37 17.59 23.86 -17.21
N GLY A 38 17.62 24.31 -18.47
CA GLY A 38 18.07 23.49 -19.59
C GLY A 38 16.93 22.73 -20.27
N LYS A 39 17.25 22.14 -21.42
CA LYS A 39 16.28 21.37 -22.23
C LYS A 39 16.49 19.88 -22.06
N ILE A 40 15.48 19.20 -21.58
CA ILE A 40 15.43 17.73 -21.55
C ILE A 40 14.58 17.28 -22.75
N THR A 41 15.13 16.42 -23.59
CA THR A 41 14.37 15.77 -24.68
C THR A 41 14.22 14.31 -24.32
N LEU A 42 12.99 13.86 -24.11
CA LEU A 42 12.69 12.49 -23.78
C LEU A 42 12.22 11.77 -25.05
N GLU A 43 13.05 10.86 -25.56
CA GLU A 43 12.68 9.99 -26.68
C GLU A 43 12.28 8.62 -26.12
N GLN A 44 11.00 8.28 -26.21
CA GLN A 44 10.46 7.02 -25.73
C GLN A 44 9.31 6.54 -26.61
N ASP A 45 9.07 5.23 -26.62
CA ASP A 45 7.89 4.64 -27.25
C ASP A 45 6.62 5.08 -26.46
N ALA A 46 5.61 5.57 -27.20
CA ALA A 46 4.31 5.94 -26.62
C ALA A 46 3.66 4.79 -25.82
N LYS A 47 3.96 3.54 -26.19
CA LYS A 47 3.49 2.34 -25.50
C LYS A 47 4.07 2.20 -24.09
N LEU A 48 5.28 2.72 -23.85
CA LEU A 48 5.94 2.65 -22.54
C LEU A 48 5.14 3.36 -21.45
N GLY A 49 4.60 4.54 -21.73
CA GLY A 49 3.76 5.29 -20.79
C GLY A 49 2.51 4.51 -20.36
N GLN A 50 1.85 3.85 -21.31
CA GLN A 50 0.70 3.00 -21.03
C GLN A 50 1.08 1.77 -20.18
N MET A 51 2.22 1.14 -20.47
CA MET A 51 2.72 -0.01 -19.70
C MET A 51 3.07 0.38 -18.26
N ILE A 52 3.70 1.52 -18.04
CA ILE A 52 4.04 2.03 -16.70
C ILE A 52 2.76 2.31 -15.90
N GLY A 53 1.77 2.96 -16.52
CA GLY A 53 0.47 3.19 -15.88
C GLY A 53 -0.22 1.89 -15.47
N ALA A 54 -0.33 0.93 -16.39
CA ALA A 54 -0.93 -0.37 -16.10
C ALA A 54 -0.18 -1.16 -15.01
N TYR A 55 1.16 -1.07 -14.99
CA TYR A 55 1.99 -1.70 -13.95
C TYR A 55 1.80 -1.04 -12.58
N ALA A 56 1.74 0.29 -12.54
CA ALA A 56 1.46 1.03 -11.31
C ALA A 56 0.09 0.69 -10.73
N ASP A 57 -0.94 0.62 -11.58
CA ASP A 57 -2.30 0.25 -11.16
C ASP A 57 -2.39 -1.20 -10.68
N ALA A 58 -1.70 -2.12 -11.34
CA ALA A 58 -1.60 -3.50 -10.88
C ALA A 58 -0.93 -3.59 -9.51
N ASN A 59 0.16 -2.85 -9.29
CA ASN A 59 0.86 -2.81 -7.99
C ASN A 59 0.03 -2.16 -6.88
N LYS A 60 -0.76 -1.13 -7.19
CA LYS A 60 -1.69 -0.52 -6.22
C LYS A 60 -2.77 -1.50 -5.79
N ARG A 61 -3.31 -2.29 -6.73
CA ARG A 61 -4.36 -3.27 -6.46
C ARG A 61 -3.86 -4.53 -5.78
N ASP A 62 -2.78 -5.12 -6.28
CA ASP A 62 -2.32 -6.45 -5.91
C ASP A 62 -1.20 -6.42 -4.86
N GLY A 63 -0.65 -5.24 -4.58
CA GLY A 63 0.53 -5.05 -3.75
C GLY A 63 1.82 -5.39 -4.50
N ILE A 64 2.95 -5.04 -3.89
CA ILE A 64 4.29 -5.28 -4.40
C ILE A 64 5.02 -6.36 -3.60
N LYS A 65 6.05 -6.97 -4.18
CA LYS A 65 6.93 -7.89 -3.46
C LYS A 65 7.71 -7.13 -2.40
N GLY A 66 7.71 -7.65 -1.17
CA GLY A 66 8.42 -7.09 -0.04
C GLY A 66 8.60 -8.11 1.07
N TYR A 67 8.74 -7.63 2.29
CA TYR A 67 9.04 -8.44 3.46
C TYR A 67 8.14 -8.06 4.62
N ARG A 68 7.81 -9.05 5.45
CA ARG A 68 7.15 -8.89 6.74
C ARG A 68 7.92 -9.66 7.79
N ILE A 69 7.67 -9.40 9.06
CA ILE A 69 8.20 -10.21 10.14
C ILE A 69 7.07 -11.03 10.73
N GLN A 70 7.20 -12.35 10.69
CA GLN A 70 6.28 -13.26 11.37
C GLN A 70 6.68 -13.33 12.83
N ILE A 71 5.80 -12.89 13.73
CA ILE A 71 6.04 -12.87 15.18
C ILE A 71 5.31 -13.98 15.93
N TYR A 72 4.34 -14.64 15.27
CA TYR A 72 3.61 -15.76 15.83
C TYR A 72 3.22 -16.77 14.75
N SER A 73 3.26 -18.05 15.11
CA SER A 73 2.67 -19.15 14.34
C SER A 73 2.22 -20.24 15.29
N GLY A 74 0.97 -20.62 15.23
CA GLY A 74 0.43 -21.66 16.09
C GLY A 74 -0.74 -22.39 15.44
N SER A 75 -1.04 -23.60 15.91
CA SER A 75 -2.18 -24.42 15.48
C SER A 75 -2.97 -24.92 16.68
N GLY A 76 -4.19 -25.43 16.44
CA GLY A 76 -5.07 -25.97 17.49
C GLY A 76 -6.08 -24.96 18.04
N GLN A 77 -6.85 -25.39 19.04
CA GLN A 77 -8.04 -24.69 19.53
C GLN A 77 -7.78 -23.28 20.04
N ASN A 78 -6.64 -23.05 20.70
CA ASN A 78 -6.32 -21.75 21.32
C ASN A 78 -5.45 -20.86 20.44
N ALA A 79 -4.97 -21.35 19.29
CA ALA A 79 -4.02 -20.61 18.43
C ALA A 79 -4.56 -19.26 17.96
N ARG A 80 -5.86 -19.19 17.66
CA ARG A 80 -6.52 -17.93 17.26
C ARG A 80 -6.52 -16.91 18.39
N ALA A 81 -6.89 -17.35 19.61
CA ALA A 81 -6.93 -16.47 20.78
C ALA A 81 -5.52 -15.97 21.14
N THR A 82 -4.53 -16.87 21.13
CA THR A 82 -3.13 -16.50 21.36
C THR A 82 -2.62 -15.51 20.32
N MET A 83 -2.92 -15.71 19.04
CA MET A 83 -2.57 -14.76 17.98
C MET A 83 -3.15 -13.36 18.23
N GLN A 84 -4.43 -13.28 18.64
CA GLN A 84 -5.08 -12.01 18.96
C GLN A 84 -4.43 -11.33 20.18
N THR A 85 -4.13 -12.07 21.22
CA THR A 85 -3.43 -11.56 22.41
C THR A 85 -2.04 -11.06 22.05
N THR A 86 -1.29 -11.82 21.24
CA THR A 86 0.04 -11.43 20.75
C THR A 86 -0.03 -10.14 19.93
N SER A 87 -1.06 -9.98 19.10
CA SER A 87 -1.28 -8.76 18.32
C SER A 87 -1.49 -7.54 19.22
N GLN A 88 -2.33 -7.67 20.24
CA GLN A 88 -2.59 -6.59 21.19
C GLN A 88 -1.35 -6.23 22.01
N GLN A 89 -0.60 -7.25 22.47
CA GLN A 89 0.66 -7.04 23.19
C GLN A 89 1.71 -6.36 22.32
N PHE A 90 1.80 -6.72 21.03
CA PHE A 90 2.71 -6.09 20.09
C PHE A 90 2.42 -4.58 19.96
N LEU A 91 1.16 -4.20 19.72
CA LEU A 91 0.76 -2.80 19.61
C LEU A 91 0.95 -2.03 20.92
N LYS A 92 0.83 -2.70 22.07
CA LYS A 92 1.12 -2.08 23.38
C LYS A 92 2.61 -1.85 23.58
N ASN A 93 3.46 -2.76 23.12
CA ASN A 93 4.92 -2.65 23.24
C ASN A 93 5.51 -1.65 22.22
N PHE A 94 4.83 -1.44 21.10
CA PHE A 94 5.23 -0.54 20.01
C PHE A 94 4.09 0.43 19.67
N PRO A 95 3.83 1.45 20.52
CA PRO A 95 2.70 2.35 20.34
C PRO A 95 2.80 3.21 19.07
N ASP A 96 4.02 3.48 18.59
CA ASP A 96 4.28 4.22 17.35
C ASP A 96 4.11 3.37 16.07
N PHE A 97 3.85 2.07 16.23
CA PHE A 97 3.68 1.19 15.09
C PHE A 97 2.25 1.29 14.53
N ASP A 98 2.15 1.42 13.19
CA ASP A 98 0.86 1.51 12.52
C ASP A 98 0.06 0.21 12.67
N PRO A 99 -1.11 0.22 13.36
CA PRO A 99 -1.95 -0.96 13.50
C PRO A 99 -2.42 -1.56 12.16
N ALA A 100 -2.47 -0.76 11.10
CA ALA A 100 -2.83 -1.22 9.76
C ALA A 100 -1.76 -2.12 9.12
N GLN A 101 -0.56 -2.18 9.71
CA GLN A 101 0.54 -3.06 9.30
C GLN A 101 0.67 -4.30 10.18
N VAL A 102 -0.37 -4.66 10.92
CA VAL A 102 -0.47 -5.92 11.68
C VAL A 102 -1.41 -6.85 10.94
N TYR A 103 -0.91 -8.00 10.50
CA TYR A 103 -1.59 -8.93 9.59
C TYR A 103 -1.82 -10.29 10.26
N PRO A 104 -3.01 -10.51 10.85
CA PRO A 104 -3.43 -11.85 11.25
C PRO A 104 -3.81 -12.66 10.01
N GLU A 105 -3.15 -13.79 9.81
CA GLU A 105 -3.39 -14.68 8.67
C GLU A 105 -3.75 -16.09 9.16
N TYR A 106 -4.69 -16.74 8.46
CA TYR A 106 -4.97 -18.15 8.64
C TYR A 106 -4.52 -18.94 7.41
N LYS A 107 -3.56 -19.82 7.60
CA LYS A 107 -3.12 -20.79 6.60
C LYS A 107 -3.21 -22.18 7.22
N THR A 108 -4.25 -22.90 6.88
CA THR A 108 -4.56 -24.23 7.44
C THR A 108 -3.32 -25.10 7.61
N PRO A 109 -3.06 -25.66 8.81
CA PRO A 109 -3.82 -25.53 10.05
C PRO A 109 -3.33 -24.36 10.96
N TYR A 110 -2.48 -23.45 10.48
CA TYR A 110 -1.76 -22.46 11.27
C TYR A 110 -2.42 -21.09 11.26
N PHE A 111 -2.52 -20.49 12.44
CA PHE A 111 -2.74 -19.06 12.64
C PHE A 111 -1.39 -18.36 12.73
N LYS A 112 -1.18 -17.36 11.91
CA LYS A 112 0.07 -16.61 11.81
C LYS A 112 -0.18 -15.14 12.07
N LEU A 113 0.79 -14.48 12.69
CA LEU A 113 0.78 -13.03 12.85
C LEU A 113 2.03 -12.46 12.21
N CYS A 114 1.85 -11.63 11.19
CA CYS A 114 2.92 -10.91 10.51
C CYS A 114 2.78 -9.42 10.79
N VAL A 115 3.91 -8.72 10.88
CA VAL A 115 3.97 -7.27 11.13
C VAL A 115 4.91 -6.58 10.16
N GLY A 116 4.56 -5.33 9.81
CA GLY A 116 5.32 -4.45 8.95
C GLY A 116 5.16 -4.72 7.45
N ASP A 117 5.35 -3.68 6.68
CA ASP A 117 5.44 -3.72 5.22
C ASP A 117 6.79 -3.13 4.81
N PHE A 118 7.82 -3.98 4.70
CA PHE A 118 9.20 -3.58 4.40
C PHE A 118 9.50 -3.79 2.92
N ARG A 119 10.06 -2.80 2.26
CA ARG A 119 10.41 -2.89 0.84
C ARG A 119 11.68 -3.69 0.61
N SER A 120 12.62 -3.61 1.54
CA SER A 120 13.88 -4.33 1.48
C SER A 120 14.07 -5.28 2.66
N ARG A 121 14.88 -6.31 2.44
CA ARG A 121 15.26 -7.24 3.52
C ARG A 121 16.10 -6.55 4.60
N GLY A 122 16.86 -5.51 4.21
CA GLY A 122 17.65 -4.70 5.14
C GLY A 122 16.78 -3.98 6.15
N GLU A 123 15.72 -3.29 5.69
CA GLU A 123 14.72 -2.63 6.56
C GLU A 123 14.03 -3.64 7.49
N ALA A 124 13.59 -4.78 6.94
CA ALA A 124 12.98 -5.83 7.74
C ALA A 124 13.92 -6.36 8.82
N ASN A 125 15.21 -6.58 8.49
CA ASN A 125 16.21 -7.02 9.46
C ASN A 125 16.49 -5.95 10.53
N ALA A 126 16.57 -4.67 10.16
CA ALA A 126 16.76 -3.59 11.12
C ALA A 126 15.62 -3.54 12.16
N PHE A 127 14.38 -3.71 11.71
CA PHE A 127 13.24 -3.79 12.63
C PHE A 127 13.21 -5.11 13.40
N TYR A 128 13.55 -6.25 12.79
CA TYR A 128 13.67 -7.54 13.45
C TYR A 128 14.62 -7.48 14.65
N HIS A 129 15.78 -6.82 14.51
CA HIS A 129 16.73 -6.66 15.61
C HIS A 129 16.16 -5.87 16.81
N LYS A 130 15.18 -4.97 16.58
CA LYS A 130 14.51 -4.25 17.66
C LYS A 130 13.50 -5.10 18.43
N ILE A 131 12.86 -6.07 17.74
CA ILE A 131 11.77 -6.84 18.34
C ILE A 131 12.17 -8.22 18.83
N ARG A 132 13.31 -8.77 18.39
CA ARG A 132 13.73 -10.18 18.66
C ARG A 132 13.88 -10.52 20.14
N GLU A 133 14.16 -9.54 21.00
CA GLU A 133 14.26 -9.75 22.45
C GLU A 133 12.90 -10.08 23.06
N LEU A 134 11.83 -9.47 22.54
CA LEU A 134 10.45 -9.71 22.98
C LEU A 134 9.79 -10.86 22.21
N TYR A 135 10.24 -11.11 20.99
CA TYR A 135 9.70 -12.14 20.08
C TYR A 135 10.83 -12.99 19.51
N PRO A 136 11.45 -13.89 20.32
CA PRO A 136 12.65 -14.65 19.90
C PRO A 136 12.37 -15.59 18.72
N ASP A 137 11.15 -16.12 18.60
CA ASP A 137 10.75 -17.02 17.51
C ASP A 137 10.36 -16.27 16.22
N SER A 138 10.55 -14.95 16.18
CA SER A 138 10.23 -14.14 15.00
C SER A 138 11.29 -14.32 13.90
N TYR A 139 10.85 -14.16 12.64
CA TYR A 139 11.74 -14.18 11.48
C TYR A 139 11.15 -13.42 10.30
N VAL A 140 12.04 -12.99 9.38
CA VAL A 140 11.67 -12.25 8.18
C VAL A 140 11.13 -13.23 7.13
N VAL A 141 9.96 -12.90 6.56
CA VAL A 141 9.28 -13.66 5.50
C VAL A 141 9.07 -12.80 4.26
N ASN A 142 9.12 -13.44 3.09
CA ASN A 142 8.68 -12.79 1.86
C ASN A 142 7.15 -12.65 1.88
N ALA A 143 6.66 -11.46 1.55
CA ALA A 143 5.23 -11.18 1.52
C ALA A 143 4.89 -10.21 0.38
N LYS A 144 3.61 -10.19 0.01
CA LYS A 144 3.07 -9.06 -0.74
C LYS A 144 2.72 -7.95 0.25
N ILE A 145 3.33 -6.80 0.08
CA ILE A 145 3.13 -5.62 0.92
C ILE A 145 2.23 -4.62 0.21
N LYS A 146 1.59 -3.74 0.98
CA LYS A 146 0.79 -2.66 0.42
C LYS A 146 1.67 -1.71 -0.37
N PHE A 147 1.13 -1.18 -1.46
CA PHE A 147 1.81 -0.12 -2.19
C PHE A 147 1.92 1.12 -1.28
N PRO A 148 3.12 1.69 -1.11
CA PRO A 148 3.29 2.85 -0.22
C PRO A 148 2.47 4.04 -0.74
N LYS A 149 1.88 4.76 0.19
CA LYS A 149 1.27 6.06 -0.14
C LYS A 149 2.43 7.04 -0.33
N LEU A 150 2.62 7.47 -1.56
CA LEU A 150 3.56 8.56 -1.85
C LEU A 150 2.86 9.86 -1.43
N THR A 151 3.31 10.48 -0.36
CA THR A 151 2.94 11.85 -0.01
C THR A 151 3.91 12.80 -0.70
N PRO A 152 3.50 14.05 -1.02
CA PRO A 152 4.40 15.04 -1.59
C PRO A 152 5.66 15.27 -0.76
N ASP A 153 5.60 15.05 0.54
CA ASP A 153 6.71 15.23 1.49
C ASP A 153 7.75 14.10 1.39
N ASP A 154 7.35 12.89 0.91
CA ASP A 154 8.27 11.75 0.74
C ASP A 154 9.15 11.86 -0.54
N VAL A 155 8.93 12.87 -1.37
CA VAL A 155 9.63 13.06 -2.65
C VAL A 155 10.75 14.09 -2.55
N MET A 156 10.89 14.78 -1.40
CA MET A 156 11.83 15.90 -1.23
C MET A 156 13.06 15.59 -0.34
N GLU A 157 13.31 14.32 0.03
CA GLU A 157 14.54 13.92 0.72
C GLU A 157 15.58 13.29 -0.22
#